data_a9dc2c7a104184694107297bc7ad9e9e
#
_entry.id   a9dc2c7a104184694107297bc7ad9e9e
#
_cell.length_a   1.000
_cell.length_b   1.000
_cell.length_c   1.000
_cell.angle_alpha   90.00
_cell.angle_beta   90.00
_cell.angle_gamma   90.00
#
_symmetry.space_group_name_H-M   'P 1'
#
loop_
_entity.id
_entity.type
_entity.pdbx_description
1 polymer ?
#
loop_
_entity_poly.entity_id
_entity_poly.type
_entity_poly.pdbx_seq_one_letter_code
_entity_poly.pdbx_strand_id
1 'polypeptide(L)'
;MKTSKLVYGLRFTVYGLMVALLLTSCYQPKVVMKTVIEGKGYSNFVGYNFRDITYSNVMSQEMRDSMWAGDNLKWSYPLPECLNTNAFMSTHTDIGEGDTVTTTFWNAFETVEEMCERTPLQLNGVRLRSKAKLDKRFRWFYTEYTFTETFYCVGDTFKLPATDYADKAEISYWFTGQPNLIEGMSGAEASQKLSDMEPKITKWLNDNLFKTGFDFIVANYDSIANPPVSREQFIELHDSLANYLLPEGDDILAVNIEDALRDFFHSNAYAMFFDEDTPCGQALNKEFLNSLNIFWFNVPYTLLMPGTVIDSGTGTLQADGTVFYPFTGERLIPQDYTITATSRKTNLWACIVSALIVLLAIGSFLYRRRKRD
;
A
#
# COMPACT_ATOMS: atom_id res chain seq x y z
N MET A 1 27.47 42.20 -19.17
CA MET A 1 27.18 41.57 -17.86
C MET A 1 25.90 40.76 -18.03
N LYS A 2 26.04 39.46 -18.27
CA LYS A 2 24.89 38.53 -18.34
C LYS A 2 24.66 37.95 -16.94
N THR A 3 23.57 38.30 -16.30
CA THR A 3 23.13 37.69 -15.07
C THR A 3 22.65 36.28 -15.37
N SER A 4 23.41 35.29 -14.99
CA SER A 4 23.01 33.90 -14.98
C SER A 4 21.87 33.73 -13.97
N LYS A 5 20.67 33.47 -14.45
CA LYS A 5 19.58 32.94 -13.63
C LYS A 5 19.99 31.52 -13.23
N LEU A 6 20.36 31.37 -11.97
CA LEU A 6 20.53 30.07 -11.35
C LEU A 6 19.15 29.44 -11.23
N VAL A 7 18.80 28.61 -12.19
CA VAL A 7 17.64 27.71 -12.08
C VAL A 7 18.10 26.56 -11.20
N TYR A 8 17.77 26.60 -9.91
CA TYR A 8 17.85 25.44 -9.06
C TYR A 8 16.72 24.50 -9.48
N GLY A 9 16.99 23.69 -10.49
CA GLY A 9 16.18 22.51 -10.79
C GLY A 9 16.31 21.56 -9.59
N LEU A 10 15.23 21.43 -8.81
CA LEU A 10 15.13 20.38 -7.81
C LEU A 10 15.22 19.05 -8.59
N ARG A 11 16.34 18.37 -8.48
CA ARG A 11 16.49 17.02 -9.03
C ARG A 11 15.57 16.11 -8.19
N PHE A 12 14.42 15.79 -8.71
CA PHE A 12 13.55 14.77 -8.17
C PHE A 12 14.10 13.41 -8.61
N THR A 13 15.08 12.90 -7.90
CA THR A 13 15.41 11.48 -7.94
C THR A 13 14.25 10.69 -7.31
N VAL A 14 14.17 9.37 -7.50
CA VAL A 14 13.22 8.50 -6.78
C VAL A 14 13.26 8.77 -5.27
N TYR A 15 14.42 9.15 -4.74
CA TYR A 15 14.59 9.67 -3.38
C TYR A 15 13.90 11.03 -3.17
N GLY A 16 13.97 11.92 -4.15
CA GLY A 16 13.26 13.21 -4.12
C GLY A 16 11.76 13.02 -4.15
N LEU A 17 11.26 12.06 -4.92
CA LEU A 17 9.85 11.66 -4.91
C LEU A 17 9.45 11.08 -3.53
N MET A 18 10.27 10.20 -2.94
CA MET A 18 10.04 9.68 -1.58
C MET A 18 10.11 10.79 -0.52
N VAL A 19 11.05 11.72 -0.63
CA VAL A 19 11.16 12.88 0.28
C VAL A 19 10.01 13.86 0.07
N ALA A 20 9.60 14.12 -1.18
CA ALA A 20 8.41 14.92 -1.47
C ALA A 20 7.13 14.25 -0.94
N LEU A 21 7.01 12.93 -1.07
CA LEU A 21 5.94 12.13 -0.46
C LEU A 21 5.95 12.22 1.07
N LEU A 22 7.13 12.24 1.69
CA LEU A 22 7.26 12.43 3.15
C LEU A 22 6.91 13.86 3.58
N LEU A 23 7.21 14.88 2.77
CA LEU A 23 6.89 16.28 3.07
C LEU A 23 5.43 16.63 2.78
N THR A 24 4.80 16.01 1.80
CA THR A 24 3.35 16.14 1.55
C THR A 24 2.50 15.35 2.53
N SER A 25 3.09 14.41 3.28
CA SER A 25 2.39 13.62 4.30
C SER A 25 1.81 14.47 5.45
N CYS A 26 2.21 15.73 5.60
CA CYS A 26 1.65 16.66 6.59
C CYS A 26 0.20 17.08 6.30
N TYR A 27 -0.29 16.87 5.07
CA TYR A 27 -1.65 17.26 4.66
C TYR A 27 -2.48 16.11 4.09
N GLN A 28 -1.90 14.93 3.91
CA GLN A 28 -2.65 13.78 3.41
C GLN A 28 -3.34 13.04 4.56
N PRO A 29 -4.58 12.59 4.35
CA PRO A 29 -5.28 11.78 5.32
C PRO A 29 -4.51 10.49 5.60
N LYS A 30 -4.23 10.24 6.86
CA LYS A 30 -3.57 9.00 7.28
C LYS A 30 -4.62 7.89 7.39
N VAL A 31 -4.55 6.92 6.50
CA VAL A 31 -5.38 5.72 6.54
C VAL A 31 -4.65 4.61 7.27
N VAL A 32 -5.30 3.96 8.23
CA VAL A 32 -4.76 2.80 8.96
C VAL A 32 -5.81 1.70 8.92
N MET A 33 -5.43 0.49 8.56
CA MET A 33 -6.30 -0.67 8.56
C MET A 33 -5.98 -1.58 9.74
N LYS A 34 -7.01 -1.96 10.52
CA LYS A 34 -6.89 -2.92 11.61
C LYS A 34 -7.76 -4.13 11.34
N THR A 35 -7.18 -5.30 11.40
CA THR A 35 -7.89 -6.58 11.34
C THR A 35 -7.81 -7.24 12.71
N VAL A 36 -8.98 -7.63 13.24
CA VAL A 36 -9.10 -8.33 14.52
C VAL A 36 -9.60 -9.73 14.26
N ILE A 37 -8.87 -10.74 14.69
CA ILE A 37 -9.26 -12.13 14.62
C ILE A 37 -9.75 -12.58 15.99
N GLU A 38 -11.03 -12.90 16.10
CA GLU A 38 -11.63 -13.44 17.32
C GLU A 38 -12.00 -14.90 17.15
N GLY A 39 -11.59 -15.72 18.10
CA GLY A 39 -11.95 -17.15 18.11
C GLY A 39 -13.10 -17.43 19.06
N LYS A 40 -14.29 -17.80 18.58
CA LYS A 40 -15.43 -18.22 19.42
C LYS A 40 -15.79 -19.68 19.23
N GLY A 41 -16.05 -20.41 20.33
CA GLY A 41 -16.62 -21.77 20.36
C GLY A 41 -15.64 -22.93 20.29
N TYR A 42 -16.12 -24.12 20.68
CA TYR A 42 -15.31 -25.32 20.85
C TYR A 42 -15.21 -26.22 19.63
N SER A 43 -16.24 -26.32 18.82
CA SER A 43 -16.34 -27.31 17.76
C SER A 43 -16.60 -26.73 16.37
N ASN A 44 -17.41 -25.72 16.26
CA ASN A 44 -17.65 -25.01 14.99
C ASN A 44 -17.11 -23.60 15.14
N PHE A 45 -15.83 -23.48 14.85
CA PHE A 45 -15.16 -22.21 14.94
C PHE A 45 -15.52 -21.35 13.74
N VAL A 46 -16.29 -20.33 13.99
CA VAL A 46 -16.40 -19.19 13.11
C VAL A 46 -15.53 -18.10 13.71
N GLY A 47 -14.43 -17.77 13.04
CA GLY A 47 -13.62 -16.62 13.39
C GLY A 47 -14.41 -15.37 13.06
N TYR A 48 -14.66 -14.52 14.06
CA TYR A 48 -15.12 -13.18 13.77
C TYR A 48 -13.90 -12.35 13.36
N ASN A 49 -13.95 -11.84 12.16
CA ASN A 49 -12.96 -10.93 11.65
C ASN A 49 -13.57 -9.54 11.69
N PHE A 50 -12.94 -8.66 12.44
CA PHE A 50 -13.31 -7.27 12.50
C PHE A 50 -12.23 -6.46 11.78
N ARG A 51 -12.64 -5.65 10.83
CA ARG A 51 -11.73 -4.76 10.11
C ARG A 51 -12.15 -3.32 10.37
N ASP A 52 -11.25 -2.59 11.00
CA ASP A 52 -11.39 -1.20 11.36
C ASP A 52 -10.43 -0.38 10.49
N ILE A 53 -10.96 0.65 9.83
CA ILE A 53 -10.15 1.60 9.08
C ILE A 53 -10.36 2.97 9.68
N THR A 54 -9.29 3.47 10.24
CA THR A 54 -9.27 4.80 10.85
C THR A 54 -8.63 5.79 9.88
N TYR A 55 -9.36 6.83 9.61
CA TYR A 55 -8.95 7.95 8.78
C TYR A 55 -8.84 9.20 9.64
N SER A 56 -7.67 9.85 9.62
CA SER A 56 -7.45 11.10 10.36
C SER A 56 -6.96 12.20 9.42
N ASN A 57 -7.51 13.40 9.58
CA ASN A 57 -7.12 14.59 8.84
C ASN A 57 -6.89 15.76 9.79
N VAL A 58 -5.92 16.61 9.50
CA VAL A 58 -5.67 17.86 10.25
C VAL A 58 -6.58 18.93 9.67
N MET A 59 -7.35 19.57 10.55
CA MET A 59 -8.28 20.64 10.17
C MET A 59 -7.55 21.98 10.05
N SER A 60 -7.81 22.73 8.97
CA SER A 60 -7.43 24.12 8.87
C SER A 60 -8.30 25.01 9.78
N GLN A 61 -7.81 26.22 10.12
CA GLN A 61 -8.57 27.19 10.91
C GLN A 61 -9.92 27.53 10.24
N GLU A 62 -9.91 27.74 8.92
CA GLU A 62 -11.13 28.02 8.13
C GLU A 62 -12.12 26.86 8.19
N MET A 63 -11.64 25.64 8.20
CA MET A 63 -12.46 24.45 8.37
C MET A 63 -13.12 24.44 9.75
N ARG A 64 -12.37 24.73 10.81
CA ARG A 64 -12.91 24.83 12.17
C ARG A 64 -14.02 25.88 12.26
N ASP A 65 -13.73 27.09 11.79
CA ASP A 65 -14.67 28.21 11.85
C ASP A 65 -15.97 27.89 11.10
N SER A 66 -15.91 27.17 9.99
CA SER A 66 -17.08 26.74 9.24
C SER A 66 -17.86 25.61 9.92
N MET A 67 -17.19 24.70 10.65
CA MET A 67 -17.86 23.64 11.43
C MET A 67 -18.68 24.21 12.60
N TRP A 68 -18.16 25.23 13.29
CA TRP A 68 -18.83 25.84 14.42
C TRP A 68 -19.94 26.82 14.02
N ALA A 69 -20.00 27.20 12.73
CA ALA A 69 -20.99 28.14 12.21
C ALA A 69 -22.34 27.53 11.79
N GLY A 70 -22.50 26.20 11.84
CA GLY A 70 -23.72 25.54 11.34
C GLY A 70 -24.15 24.29 12.10
N ASP A 71 -25.44 24.21 12.43
CA ASP A 71 -26.11 23.06 13.08
C ASP A 71 -26.15 21.75 12.25
N ASN A 72 -25.45 21.68 11.11
CA ASN A 72 -25.45 20.53 10.22
C ASN A 72 -24.02 20.02 9.98
N LEU A 73 -23.56 19.13 10.82
CA LEU A 73 -22.37 18.27 10.61
C LEU A 73 -22.52 17.33 9.40
N LYS A 74 -22.84 17.85 8.23
CA LYS A 74 -22.72 17.14 6.96
C LYS A 74 -21.36 17.42 6.32
N TRP A 75 -20.32 17.15 7.08
CA TRP A 75 -18.97 17.15 6.55
C TRP A 75 -18.70 15.85 5.82
N SER A 76 -18.79 15.87 4.50
CA SER A 76 -18.16 14.86 3.68
C SER A 76 -16.72 15.28 3.45
N TYR A 77 -15.78 14.78 4.26
CA TYR A 77 -14.38 14.82 3.86
C TYR A 77 -14.22 14.07 2.55
N PRO A 78 -13.43 14.58 1.61
CA PRO A 78 -13.06 13.77 0.47
C PRO A 78 -12.37 12.53 1.01
N LEU A 79 -12.97 11.37 0.71
CA LEU A 79 -12.41 10.09 1.13
C LEU A 79 -11.11 9.86 0.39
N PRO A 80 -10.10 9.27 1.04
CA PRO A 80 -8.90 8.84 0.36
C PRO A 80 -9.24 7.95 -0.83
N GLU A 81 -8.61 8.17 -1.96
CA GLU A 81 -8.84 7.38 -3.18
C GLU A 81 -8.58 5.89 -2.98
N CYS A 82 -7.76 5.54 -1.96
CA CYS A 82 -7.49 4.16 -1.61
C CYS A 82 -8.65 3.44 -0.88
N LEU A 83 -9.76 4.13 -0.56
CA LEU A 83 -10.88 3.56 0.19
C LEU A 83 -12.17 3.54 -0.62
N ASN A 84 -12.83 2.38 -0.60
CA ASN A 84 -14.23 2.22 -1.03
C ASN A 84 -15.13 2.07 0.20
N THR A 85 -15.82 3.13 0.57
CA THR A 85 -16.66 3.18 1.77
C THR A 85 -17.98 2.44 1.65
N ASN A 86 -18.42 2.10 0.44
CA ASN A 86 -19.61 1.28 0.22
C ASN A 86 -19.44 -0.16 0.78
N ALA A 87 -18.21 -0.56 1.12
CA ALA A 87 -17.91 -1.84 1.72
C ALA A 87 -18.22 -1.91 3.22
N PHE A 88 -18.52 -0.79 3.89
CA PHE A 88 -18.69 -0.73 5.35
C PHE A 88 -20.14 -0.68 5.78
N MET A 89 -20.44 -1.32 6.94
CA MET A 89 -21.77 -1.32 7.56
C MET A 89 -21.96 -0.19 8.56
N SER A 90 -20.88 0.32 9.13
CA SER A 90 -20.94 1.36 10.17
C SER A 90 -19.81 2.36 10.05
N THR A 91 -20.12 3.58 10.46
CA THR A 91 -19.19 4.71 10.44
C THR A 91 -19.34 5.50 11.73
N HIS A 92 -18.24 5.90 12.34
CA HIS A 92 -18.19 6.78 13.47
C HIS A 92 -17.12 7.84 13.25
N THR A 93 -17.42 9.10 13.60
CA THR A 93 -16.50 10.22 13.45
C THR A 93 -16.27 10.86 14.80
N ASP A 94 -15.01 10.94 15.22
CA ASP A 94 -14.56 11.62 16.43
C ASP A 94 -13.72 12.85 16.06
N ILE A 95 -13.94 13.93 16.81
CA ILE A 95 -13.11 15.14 16.74
C ILE A 95 -12.19 15.11 17.95
N GLY A 96 -10.90 14.84 17.68
CA GLY A 96 -9.87 14.77 18.72
C GLY A 96 -9.33 16.14 19.13
N GLU A 97 -8.53 16.16 20.19
CA GLU A 97 -7.75 17.34 20.54
C GLU A 97 -6.73 17.67 19.44
N GLY A 98 -6.51 18.97 19.20
CA GLY A 98 -5.46 19.43 18.27
C GLY A 98 -5.80 19.32 16.80
N ASP A 99 -7.05 19.58 16.41
CA ASP A 99 -7.46 19.72 15.00
C ASP A 99 -7.46 18.42 14.18
N THR A 100 -7.47 17.28 14.84
CA THR A 100 -7.52 15.98 14.16
C THR A 100 -8.94 15.46 14.12
N VAL A 101 -9.44 15.14 12.92
CA VAL A 101 -10.71 14.45 12.72
C VAL A 101 -10.39 13.00 12.38
N THR A 102 -10.96 12.07 13.13
CA THR A 102 -10.81 10.64 12.91
C THR A 102 -12.15 10.05 12.53
N THR A 103 -12.23 9.42 11.38
CA THR A 103 -13.41 8.67 10.95
C THR A 103 -13.06 7.19 10.91
N THR A 104 -13.79 6.41 11.69
CA THR A 104 -13.63 4.96 11.79
C THR A 104 -14.75 4.29 11.01
N PHE A 105 -14.38 3.41 10.09
CA PHE A 105 -15.28 2.52 9.36
C PHE A 105 -15.04 1.10 9.84
N TRP A 106 -16.08 0.36 10.14
CA TRP A 106 -15.93 -1.02 10.57
C TRP A 106 -16.96 -1.95 9.97
N ASN A 107 -16.60 -3.21 9.89
CA ASN A 107 -17.46 -4.29 9.46
C ASN A 107 -17.08 -5.59 10.18
N ALA A 108 -18.04 -6.43 10.49
CA ALA A 108 -17.84 -7.73 11.07
C ALA A 108 -18.12 -8.80 10.02
N PHE A 109 -17.31 -9.86 10.01
CA PHE A 109 -17.41 -10.96 9.05
C PHE A 109 -17.45 -12.29 9.79
N GLU A 110 -18.13 -13.27 9.23
CA GLU A 110 -18.17 -14.62 9.79
C GLU A 110 -16.93 -15.42 9.39
N THR A 111 -16.37 -15.15 8.21
CA THR A 111 -15.20 -15.84 7.68
C THR A 111 -14.13 -14.86 7.18
N VAL A 112 -12.89 -15.31 7.10
CA VAL A 112 -11.80 -14.50 6.53
C VAL A 112 -11.93 -14.36 5.01
N GLU A 113 -12.55 -15.33 4.36
CA GLU A 113 -12.84 -15.31 2.94
C GLU A 113 -13.83 -14.16 2.62
N GLU A 114 -14.96 -14.07 3.37
CA GLU A 114 -15.90 -12.96 3.22
C GLU A 114 -15.23 -11.59 3.44
N MET A 115 -14.34 -11.50 4.43
CA MET A 115 -13.58 -10.29 4.71
C MET A 115 -12.75 -9.85 3.49
N CYS A 116 -12.10 -10.79 2.79
CA CYS A 116 -11.33 -10.49 1.58
C CYS A 116 -12.21 -10.08 0.41
N GLU A 117 -13.36 -10.74 0.23
CA GLU A 117 -14.31 -10.41 -0.83
C GLU A 117 -14.89 -8.99 -0.67
N ARG A 118 -14.93 -8.50 0.56
CA ARG A 118 -15.47 -7.18 0.92
C ARG A 118 -14.40 -6.21 1.41
N THR A 119 -13.15 -6.38 0.98
CA THR A 119 -12.10 -5.43 1.34
C THR A 119 -12.42 -4.03 0.85
N PRO A 120 -12.24 -3.00 1.70
CA PRO A 120 -12.49 -1.62 1.32
C PRO A 120 -11.34 -0.98 0.54
N LEU A 121 -10.20 -1.65 0.45
CA LEU A 121 -9.02 -1.11 -0.21
C LEU A 121 -9.17 -1.14 -1.72
N GLN A 122 -8.81 -0.05 -2.37
CA GLN A 122 -8.82 0.08 -3.83
C GLN A 122 -7.60 0.84 -4.32
N LEU A 123 -7.22 0.57 -5.56
CA LEU A 123 -6.22 1.30 -6.30
C LEU A 123 -6.84 1.71 -7.65
N ASN A 124 -6.77 2.99 -8.01
CA ASN A 124 -7.38 3.54 -9.24
C ASN A 124 -8.89 3.19 -9.38
N GLY A 125 -9.62 3.18 -8.26
CA GLY A 125 -11.04 2.79 -8.24
C GLY A 125 -11.30 1.29 -8.40
N VAL A 126 -10.25 0.48 -8.53
CA VAL A 126 -10.35 -0.99 -8.61
C VAL A 126 -10.03 -1.60 -7.25
N ARG A 127 -10.92 -2.43 -6.75
CA ARG A 127 -10.74 -3.11 -5.46
C ARG A 127 -9.47 -3.97 -5.47
N LEU A 128 -8.62 -3.78 -4.46
CA LEU A 128 -7.49 -4.67 -4.21
C LEU A 128 -8.00 -6.06 -3.86
N ARG A 129 -7.56 -7.05 -4.62
CA ARG A 129 -7.92 -8.43 -4.38
C ARG A 129 -6.95 -9.05 -3.39
N SER A 130 -7.48 -9.75 -2.40
CA SER A 130 -6.69 -10.57 -1.49
C SER A 130 -7.34 -11.93 -1.28
N LYS A 131 -6.58 -12.86 -0.74
CA LYS A 131 -7.05 -14.14 -0.27
C LYS A 131 -6.53 -14.36 1.14
N ALA A 132 -7.42 -14.62 2.08
CA ALA A 132 -7.02 -14.94 3.44
C ALA A 132 -7.37 -16.38 3.82
N LYS A 133 -6.65 -16.86 4.83
CA LYS A 133 -6.86 -18.15 5.45
C LYS A 133 -6.60 -18.05 6.95
N LEU A 134 -7.46 -18.70 7.75
CA LEU A 134 -7.26 -18.86 9.17
C LEU A 134 -7.19 -20.35 9.51
N ASP A 135 -5.98 -20.82 9.78
CA ASP A 135 -5.75 -22.17 10.27
C ASP A 135 -5.85 -22.20 11.78
N LYS A 136 -6.61 -23.18 12.31
CA LYS A 136 -6.79 -23.43 13.74
C LYS A 136 -6.34 -24.82 14.08
N ARG A 137 -5.38 -24.95 15.02
CA ARG A 137 -4.91 -26.22 15.51
C ARG A 137 -5.19 -26.34 17.01
N PHE A 138 -6.10 -27.21 17.37
CA PHE A 138 -6.35 -27.52 18.76
C PHE A 138 -5.22 -28.36 19.35
N ARG A 139 -4.71 -27.93 20.51
CA ARG A 139 -3.85 -28.67 21.42
C ARG A 139 -4.53 -28.68 22.78
N TRP A 140 -4.27 -29.69 23.60
CA TRP A 140 -4.99 -29.82 24.88
C TRP A 140 -4.94 -28.54 25.72
N PHE A 141 -3.75 -27.97 25.95
CA PHE A 141 -3.59 -26.81 26.81
C PHE A 141 -3.71 -25.45 26.08
N TYR A 142 -3.63 -25.42 24.76
CA TYR A 142 -3.78 -24.22 23.97
C TYR A 142 -4.38 -24.51 22.59
N THR A 143 -4.90 -23.46 21.97
CA THR A 143 -5.27 -23.49 20.57
C THR A 143 -4.35 -22.54 19.81
N GLU A 144 -3.75 -23.01 18.73
CA GLU A 144 -2.88 -22.26 17.85
C GLU A 144 -3.70 -21.75 16.67
N TYR A 145 -3.50 -20.49 16.33
CA TYR A 145 -4.13 -19.81 15.20
C TYR A 145 -3.04 -19.27 14.29
N THR A 146 -3.12 -19.58 13.00
CA THR A 146 -2.28 -18.99 11.96
C THR A 146 -3.17 -18.27 10.97
N PHE A 147 -3.05 -16.95 10.93
CA PHE A 147 -3.70 -16.10 9.94
C PHE A 147 -2.72 -15.81 8.82
N THR A 148 -3.20 -15.88 7.59
CA THR A 148 -2.44 -15.50 6.40
C THR A 148 -3.38 -14.74 5.47
N GLU A 149 -2.99 -13.56 5.03
CA GLU A 149 -3.67 -12.81 3.97
C GLU A 149 -2.65 -12.46 2.89
N THR A 150 -2.95 -12.83 1.66
CA THR A 150 -2.11 -12.58 0.48
C THR A 150 -2.83 -11.60 -0.43
N PHE A 151 -2.27 -10.42 -0.61
CA PHE A 151 -2.69 -9.42 -1.58
C PHE A 151 -2.01 -9.72 -2.91
N TYR A 152 -2.79 -9.73 -4.00
CA TYR A 152 -2.26 -10.06 -5.31
C TYR A 152 -1.41 -8.93 -5.89
N CYS A 153 -0.39 -9.33 -6.62
CA CYS A 153 0.47 -8.46 -7.39
C CYS A 153 -0.35 -7.56 -8.33
N VAL A 154 0.07 -6.32 -8.46
CA VAL A 154 -0.48 -5.33 -9.40
C VAL A 154 0.57 -4.84 -10.39
N GLY A 155 1.71 -5.53 -10.48
CA GLY A 155 2.80 -5.19 -11.40
C GLY A 155 2.39 -5.16 -12.88
N ASP A 156 1.32 -5.89 -13.24
CA ASP A 156 0.74 -5.89 -14.59
C ASP A 156 0.11 -4.54 -14.99
N THR A 157 -0.01 -3.58 -14.05
CA THR A 157 -0.42 -2.21 -14.38
C THR A 157 0.66 -1.44 -15.14
N PHE A 158 1.92 -1.89 -15.03
CA PHE A 158 3.05 -1.34 -15.78
C PHE A 158 3.20 -2.04 -17.13
N LYS A 159 3.37 -1.27 -18.20
CA LYS A 159 3.51 -1.78 -19.56
C LYS A 159 4.82 -2.53 -19.82
N LEU A 160 5.87 -2.13 -19.07
CA LEU A 160 7.19 -2.74 -19.13
C LEU A 160 7.46 -3.40 -17.77
N PRO A 161 7.78 -4.72 -17.74
CA PRO A 161 8.04 -5.42 -16.50
C PRO A 161 9.38 -4.96 -15.88
N ALA A 162 9.43 -4.81 -14.55
CA ALA A 162 10.64 -4.41 -13.85
C ALA A 162 11.80 -5.43 -14.04
N THR A 163 11.46 -6.69 -14.33
CA THR A 163 12.44 -7.77 -14.59
C THR A 163 13.28 -7.59 -15.83
N ASP A 164 12.94 -6.67 -16.71
CA ASP A 164 13.75 -6.32 -17.88
C ASP A 164 14.89 -5.35 -17.52
N TYR A 165 14.85 -4.76 -16.32
CA TYR A 165 15.78 -3.73 -15.85
C TYR A 165 16.69 -4.18 -14.72
N ALA A 166 16.17 -5.04 -13.83
CA ALA A 166 16.90 -5.56 -12.68
C ALA A 166 16.52 -7.01 -12.39
N ASP A 167 17.34 -7.72 -11.64
CA ASP A 167 16.99 -9.10 -11.27
C ASP A 167 15.84 -9.14 -10.23
N LYS A 168 15.17 -10.30 -10.15
CA LYS A 168 14.01 -10.46 -9.26
C LYS A 168 14.32 -10.19 -7.79
N ALA A 169 15.52 -10.52 -7.33
CA ALA A 169 15.91 -10.30 -5.95
C ALA A 169 16.13 -8.80 -5.67
N GLU A 170 16.75 -8.08 -6.61
CA GLU A 170 16.93 -6.64 -6.53
C GLU A 170 15.57 -5.92 -6.52
N ILE A 171 14.65 -6.28 -7.44
CA ILE A 171 13.31 -5.69 -7.50
C ILE A 171 12.53 -5.98 -6.22
N SER A 172 12.52 -7.25 -5.76
CA SER A 172 11.83 -7.63 -4.54
C SER A 172 12.40 -6.89 -3.32
N TYR A 173 13.73 -6.81 -3.21
CA TYR A 173 14.37 -6.08 -2.13
C TYR A 173 14.05 -4.58 -2.16
N TRP A 174 14.11 -3.95 -3.34
CA TRP A 174 13.83 -2.52 -3.50
C TRP A 174 12.44 -2.15 -2.98
N PHE A 175 11.42 -2.91 -3.37
CA PHE A 175 10.03 -2.59 -3.04
C PHE A 175 9.53 -3.20 -1.72
N THR A 176 10.13 -4.29 -1.24
CA THR A 176 9.62 -5.01 -0.05
C THR A 176 10.62 -5.10 1.10
N GLY A 177 11.90 -4.85 0.85
CA GLY A 177 12.99 -5.11 1.78
C GLY A 177 13.33 -6.60 1.93
N GLN A 178 12.78 -7.48 1.07
CA GLN A 178 13.00 -8.93 1.14
C GLN A 178 13.25 -9.53 -0.26
N PRO A 179 14.18 -10.52 -0.38
CA PRO A 179 15.12 -10.97 0.66
C PRO A 179 16.09 -9.86 1.03
N ASN A 180 16.59 -9.83 2.26
CA ASN A 180 17.51 -8.77 2.70
C ASN A 180 18.87 -8.90 2.00
N LEU A 181 19.06 -8.14 0.92
CA LEU A 181 20.28 -8.18 0.09
C LEU A 181 21.47 -7.43 0.70
N ILE A 182 21.26 -6.70 1.78
CA ILE A 182 22.32 -5.93 2.47
C ILE A 182 22.67 -6.55 3.84
N GLU A 183 22.14 -7.73 4.15
CA GLU A 183 22.42 -8.41 5.41
C GLU A 183 23.92 -8.72 5.58
N GLY A 184 24.49 -8.30 6.69
CA GLY A 184 25.91 -8.50 7.00
C GLY A 184 26.86 -7.55 6.28
N MET A 185 26.37 -6.64 5.44
CA MET A 185 27.21 -5.62 4.79
C MET A 185 27.54 -4.47 5.75
N SER A 186 28.68 -3.82 5.53
CA SER A 186 28.95 -2.52 6.14
C SER A 186 28.04 -1.44 5.57
N GLY A 187 27.88 -0.29 6.27
CA GLY A 187 27.07 0.81 5.80
C GLY A 187 27.52 1.34 4.41
N ALA A 188 28.81 1.32 4.12
CA ALA A 188 29.35 1.75 2.83
C ALA A 188 28.97 0.76 1.70
N GLU A 189 29.10 -0.54 1.94
CA GLU A 189 28.72 -1.58 0.97
C GLU A 189 27.20 -1.58 0.71
N ALA A 190 26.40 -1.43 1.77
CA ALA A 190 24.94 -1.33 1.65
C ALA A 190 24.54 -0.09 0.84
N SER A 191 25.16 1.07 1.10
CA SER A 191 24.93 2.30 0.35
C SER A 191 25.29 2.14 -1.13
N GLN A 192 26.46 1.51 -1.42
CA GLN A 192 26.86 1.24 -2.80
C GLN A 192 25.86 0.32 -3.50
N LYS A 193 25.42 -0.78 -2.85
CA LYS A 193 24.44 -1.70 -3.42
C LYS A 193 23.13 -0.98 -3.78
N LEU A 194 22.64 -0.11 -2.90
CA LEU A 194 21.43 0.69 -3.17
C LEU A 194 21.65 1.67 -4.32
N SER A 195 22.80 2.35 -4.37
CA SER A 195 23.16 3.26 -5.46
C SER A 195 23.29 2.56 -6.82
N ASP A 196 23.65 1.27 -6.83
CA ASP A 196 23.72 0.47 -8.07
C ASP A 196 22.32 0.01 -8.53
N MET A 197 21.35 -0.09 -7.62
CA MET A 197 19.97 -0.48 -7.92
C MET A 197 19.11 0.70 -8.36
N GLU A 198 19.28 1.86 -7.74
CA GLU A 198 18.48 3.06 -7.97
C GLU A 198 18.33 3.43 -9.46
N PRO A 199 19.41 3.55 -10.27
CA PRO A 199 19.29 3.91 -11.68
C PRO A 199 18.52 2.89 -12.52
N LYS A 200 18.54 1.61 -12.14
CA LYS A 200 17.78 0.56 -12.83
C LYS A 200 16.28 0.75 -12.62
N ILE A 201 15.87 1.02 -11.37
CA ILE A 201 14.47 1.22 -11.01
C ILE A 201 13.95 2.55 -11.56
N THR A 202 14.77 3.62 -11.48
CA THR A 202 14.44 4.92 -12.08
C THR A 202 14.24 4.80 -13.58
N LYS A 203 15.15 4.09 -14.28
CA LYS A 203 15.00 3.85 -15.71
C LYS A 203 13.72 3.06 -16.03
N TRP A 204 13.42 2.02 -15.26
CA TRP A 204 12.18 1.27 -15.42
C TRP A 204 10.95 2.16 -15.30
N LEU A 205 10.89 3.03 -14.29
CA LEU A 205 9.76 3.93 -14.09
C LEU A 205 9.67 4.96 -15.23
N ASN A 206 10.79 5.57 -15.60
CA ASN A 206 10.87 6.55 -16.68
C ASN A 206 10.38 5.97 -18.01
N ASP A 207 10.87 4.77 -18.37
CA ASP A 207 10.49 4.11 -19.61
C ASP A 207 8.99 3.73 -19.62
N ASN A 208 8.42 3.36 -18.47
CA ASN A 208 6.98 3.12 -18.34
C ASN A 208 6.14 4.39 -18.50
N LEU A 209 6.54 5.48 -17.86
CA LEU A 209 5.84 6.76 -17.98
C LEU A 209 5.95 7.31 -19.42
N PHE A 210 7.16 7.26 -20.02
CA PHE A 210 7.35 7.62 -21.41
C PHE A 210 6.44 6.80 -22.33
N LYS A 211 6.47 5.47 -22.18
CA LYS A 211 5.62 4.58 -22.97
C LYS A 211 4.14 4.87 -22.79
N THR A 212 3.70 5.20 -21.57
CA THR A 212 2.32 5.56 -21.29
C THR A 212 1.90 6.80 -22.05
N GLY A 213 2.69 7.88 -22.00
CA GLY A 213 2.44 9.11 -22.73
C GLY A 213 2.52 8.93 -24.25
N PHE A 214 3.55 8.22 -24.72
CA PHE A 214 3.74 7.94 -26.14
C PHE A 214 2.58 7.15 -26.75
N ASP A 215 2.19 6.02 -26.13
CA ASP A 215 1.08 5.19 -26.58
C ASP A 215 -0.25 5.97 -26.57
N PHE A 216 -0.45 6.83 -25.56
CA PHE A 216 -1.63 7.68 -25.48
C PHE A 216 -1.69 8.68 -26.64
N ILE A 217 -0.58 9.35 -26.97
CA ILE A 217 -0.50 10.29 -28.10
C ILE A 217 -0.76 9.53 -29.41
N VAL A 218 -0.12 8.37 -29.61
CA VAL A 218 -0.34 7.52 -30.80
C VAL A 218 -1.81 7.13 -30.96
N ALA A 219 -2.46 6.71 -29.87
CA ALA A 219 -3.86 6.32 -29.87
C ALA A 219 -4.83 7.47 -30.22
N ASN A 220 -4.45 8.70 -29.85
CA ASN A 220 -5.25 9.89 -30.05
C ASN A 220 -4.71 10.81 -31.14
N TYR A 221 -3.85 10.29 -32.02
CA TYR A 221 -3.13 11.09 -33.02
C TYR A 221 -4.03 11.85 -33.97
N ASP A 222 -5.18 11.28 -34.35
CA ASP A 222 -6.16 11.90 -35.25
C ASP A 222 -6.86 13.13 -34.67
N SER A 223 -6.73 13.35 -33.36
CA SER A 223 -7.25 14.55 -32.70
C SER A 223 -6.35 15.77 -32.85
N ILE A 224 -5.10 15.58 -33.31
CA ILE A 224 -4.13 16.67 -33.48
C ILE A 224 -4.45 17.49 -34.73
N ALA A 225 -4.70 18.77 -34.51
CA ALA A 225 -4.86 19.72 -35.62
C ALA A 225 -3.49 20.03 -36.25
N ASN A 226 -3.28 19.69 -37.50
CA ASN A 226 -2.05 19.97 -38.27
C ASN A 226 -0.78 19.36 -37.57
N PRO A 227 -0.69 18.03 -37.42
CA PRO A 227 0.46 17.42 -36.83
C PRO A 227 1.73 17.69 -37.67
N PRO A 228 2.89 17.94 -37.06
CA PRO A 228 4.15 18.23 -37.78
C PRO A 228 4.71 17.07 -38.57
N VAL A 229 4.34 15.84 -38.21
CA VAL A 229 4.71 14.56 -38.86
C VAL A 229 3.48 13.67 -38.98
N SER A 230 3.53 12.60 -39.80
CA SER A 230 2.45 11.62 -39.81
C SER A 230 2.47 10.73 -38.56
N ARG A 231 1.39 9.99 -38.28
CA ARG A 231 1.34 9.01 -37.18
C ARG A 231 2.45 7.98 -37.30
N GLU A 232 2.68 7.48 -38.52
CA GLU A 232 3.71 6.46 -38.80
C GLU A 232 5.10 7.01 -38.51
N GLN A 233 5.38 8.24 -38.96
CA GLN A 233 6.64 8.93 -38.67
C GLN A 233 6.80 9.22 -37.18
N PHE A 234 5.75 9.58 -36.47
CA PHE A 234 5.80 9.76 -35.01
C PHE A 234 6.18 8.46 -34.32
N ILE A 235 5.60 7.31 -34.74
CA ILE A 235 5.93 5.98 -34.21
C ILE A 235 7.40 5.62 -34.52
N GLU A 236 7.90 5.89 -35.73
CA GLU A 236 9.30 5.64 -36.10
C GLU A 236 10.30 6.47 -35.28
N LEU A 237 9.88 7.63 -34.80
CA LEU A 237 10.70 8.54 -33.98
C LEU A 237 10.74 8.12 -32.48
N HIS A 238 10.08 7.02 -32.07
CA HIS A 238 9.99 6.55 -30.69
C HIS A 238 11.33 6.62 -29.94
N ASP A 239 12.35 5.94 -30.47
CA ASP A 239 13.65 5.85 -29.79
C ASP A 239 14.40 7.19 -29.79
N SER A 240 14.28 7.99 -30.87
CA SER A 240 14.87 9.32 -30.93
C SER A 240 14.25 10.26 -29.91
N LEU A 241 12.94 10.18 -29.76
CA LEU A 241 12.17 10.97 -28.80
C LEU A 241 12.48 10.52 -27.37
N ALA A 242 12.53 9.21 -27.11
CA ALA A 242 12.91 8.67 -25.81
C ALA A 242 14.30 9.16 -25.39
N ASN A 243 15.29 9.09 -26.27
CA ASN A 243 16.65 9.57 -25.97
C ASN A 243 16.72 11.09 -25.79
N TYR A 244 15.85 11.85 -26.45
CA TYR A 244 15.77 13.29 -26.29
C TYR A 244 15.13 13.72 -24.97
N LEU A 245 14.05 13.03 -24.57
CA LEU A 245 13.31 13.31 -23.34
C LEU A 245 14.01 12.78 -22.09
N LEU A 246 14.71 11.66 -22.22
CA LEU A 246 15.32 10.90 -21.12
C LEU A 246 16.82 10.68 -21.40
N PRO A 247 17.63 11.75 -21.48
CA PRO A 247 19.08 11.57 -21.51
C PRO A 247 19.55 10.81 -20.27
N GLU A 248 20.66 10.07 -20.39
CA GLU A 248 21.14 9.21 -19.30
C GLU A 248 21.23 9.95 -17.96
N GLY A 249 20.52 9.42 -16.95
CA GLY A 249 20.53 9.90 -15.58
C GLY A 249 19.49 10.99 -15.25
N ASP A 250 18.66 11.38 -16.19
CA ASP A 250 17.55 12.31 -15.93
C ASP A 250 16.28 11.57 -15.52
N ASP A 251 15.44 12.26 -14.75
CA ASP A 251 14.14 11.77 -14.28
C ASP A 251 13.04 12.41 -15.13
N ILE A 252 12.16 11.59 -15.74
CA ILE A 252 11.05 12.06 -16.57
C ILE A 252 10.12 13.01 -15.80
N LEU A 253 10.01 12.83 -14.48
CA LEU A 253 9.20 13.70 -13.63
C LEU A 253 9.78 15.10 -13.46
N ALA A 254 11.08 15.29 -13.79
CA ALA A 254 11.74 16.58 -13.79
C ALA A 254 11.71 17.26 -15.16
N VAL A 255 11.28 16.55 -16.21
CA VAL A 255 11.23 17.05 -17.60
C VAL A 255 9.85 17.65 -17.86
N ASN A 256 9.83 18.87 -18.40
CA ASN A 256 8.61 19.40 -18.99
C ASN A 256 8.41 18.77 -20.37
N ILE A 257 7.58 17.71 -20.41
CA ILE A 257 7.36 16.91 -21.64
C ILE A 257 6.76 17.77 -22.74
N GLU A 258 5.85 18.71 -22.42
CA GLU A 258 5.24 19.62 -23.39
C GLU A 258 6.30 20.48 -24.09
N ASP A 259 7.16 21.14 -23.30
CA ASP A 259 8.25 21.96 -23.82
C ASP A 259 9.23 21.14 -24.65
N ALA A 260 9.57 19.95 -24.20
CA ALA A 260 10.48 19.04 -24.90
C ALA A 260 9.90 18.56 -26.24
N LEU A 261 8.62 18.22 -26.30
CA LEU A 261 7.94 17.88 -27.58
C LEU A 261 7.88 19.09 -28.52
N ARG A 262 7.56 20.28 -27.98
CA ARG A 262 7.57 21.51 -28.77
C ARG A 262 8.94 21.78 -29.38
N ASP A 263 10.00 21.62 -28.60
CA ASP A 263 11.37 21.88 -29.04
C ASP A 263 11.87 20.83 -30.03
N PHE A 264 11.52 19.55 -29.82
CA PHE A 264 11.88 18.44 -30.70
C PHE A 264 11.21 18.55 -32.08
N PHE A 265 9.90 18.85 -32.11
CA PHE A 265 9.13 18.94 -33.35
C PHE A 265 9.01 20.35 -33.91
N HIS A 266 9.53 21.37 -33.23
CA HIS A 266 9.33 22.80 -33.56
C HIS A 266 7.86 23.16 -33.76
N SER A 267 6.95 22.56 -32.93
CA SER A 267 5.50 22.68 -33.08
C SER A 267 4.79 22.58 -31.74
N ASN A 268 3.75 23.38 -31.57
CA ASN A 268 2.84 23.31 -30.41
C ASN A 268 1.69 22.29 -30.61
N ALA A 269 1.71 21.50 -31.67
CA ALA A 269 0.59 20.61 -32.03
C ALA A 269 0.27 19.57 -30.91
N TYR A 270 1.25 19.20 -30.09
CA TYR A 270 1.08 18.23 -29.00
C TYR A 270 0.67 18.87 -27.67
N ALA A 271 0.66 20.20 -27.53
CA ALA A 271 0.32 20.90 -26.28
C ALA A 271 -1.07 20.51 -25.73
N MET A 272 -2.02 20.19 -26.61
CA MET A 272 -3.37 19.77 -26.25
C MET A 272 -3.42 18.53 -25.33
N PHE A 273 -2.38 17.70 -25.32
CA PHE A 273 -2.31 16.53 -24.45
C PHE A 273 -1.85 16.87 -23.03
N PHE A 274 -1.31 18.05 -22.80
CA PHE A 274 -0.78 18.50 -21.50
C PHE A 274 -1.60 19.63 -20.88
N ASP A 275 -2.57 20.15 -21.63
CA ASP A 275 -3.50 21.18 -21.16
C ASP A 275 -4.63 20.54 -20.36
N GLU A 276 -4.63 20.74 -19.03
CA GLU A 276 -5.62 20.19 -18.09
C GLU A 276 -7.05 20.69 -18.33
N ASP A 277 -7.21 21.77 -19.07
CA ASP A 277 -8.54 22.29 -19.46
C ASP A 277 -9.13 21.51 -20.65
N THR A 278 -8.35 20.66 -21.32
CA THR A 278 -8.81 19.84 -22.44
C THR A 278 -9.19 18.43 -22.01
N PRO A 279 -10.17 17.78 -22.67
CA PRO A 279 -10.51 16.38 -22.43
C PRO A 279 -9.33 15.43 -22.66
N CYS A 280 -8.46 15.71 -23.64
CA CYS A 280 -7.26 14.91 -23.90
C CYS A 280 -6.22 15.05 -22.80
N GLY A 281 -5.97 16.26 -22.32
CA GLY A 281 -5.04 16.51 -21.21
C GLY A 281 -5.51 15.86 -19.92
N GLN A 282 -6.80 16.00 -19.60
CA GLN A 282 -7.40 15.30 -18.45
C GLN A 282 -7.26 13.77 -18.55
N ALA A 283 -7.46 13.21 -19.74
CA ALA A 283 -7.34 11.78 -19.98
C ALA A 283 -5.89 11.31 -19.86
N LEU A 284 -4.92 12.04 -20.43
CA LEU A 284 -3.50 11.71 -20.30
C LEU A 284 -3.02 11.82 -18.84
N ASN A 285 -3.39 12.89 -18.15
CA ASN A 285 -3.08 13.07 -16.73
C ASN A 285 -3.61 11.89 -15.89
N LYS A 286 -4.84 11.45 -16.18
CA LYS A 286 -5.41 10.27 -15.52
C LYS A 286 -4.60 8.98 -15.79
N GLU A 287 -4.10 8.78 -17.00
CA GLU A 287 -3.24 7.63 -17.32
C GLU A 287 -1.91 7.66 -16.53
N PHE A 288 -1.28 8.84 -16.40
CA PHE A 288 -0.10 9.00 -15.58
C PHE A 288 -0.40 8.76 -14.10
N LEU A 289 -1.47 9.34 -13.57
CA LEU A 289 -1.89 9.14 -12.18
C LEU A 289 -2.18 7.66 -11.90
N ASN A 290 -2.82 6.94 -12.82
CA ASN A 290 -3.07 5.51 -12.68
C ASN A 290 -1.77 4.70 -12.50
N SER A 291 -0.69 5.10 -13.16
CA SER A 291 0.62 4.46 -13.01
C SER A 291 1.34 4.87 -11.72
N LEU A 292 1.11 6.10 -11.24
CA LEU A 292 1.80 6.66 -10.08
C LEU A 292 1.08 6.41 -8.74
N ASN A 293 -0.24 6.23 -8.75
CA ASN A 293 -1.05 6.07 -7.53
C ASN A 293 -0.61 4.89 -6.65
N ILE A 294 0.04 3.89 -7.23
CA ILE A 294 0.60 2.76 -6.47
C ILE A 294 1.67 3.21 -5.47
N PHE A 295 2.45 4.25 -5.80
CA PHE A 295 3.49 4.81 -4.93
C PHE A 295 2.91 5.69 -3.82
N TRP A 296 1.70 6.21 -4.02
CA TRP A 296 0.96 6.99 -3.00
C TRP A 296 0.07 6.12 -2.12
N PHE A 297 -0.16 4.88 -2.51
CA PHE A 297 -0.92 3.95 -1.69
C PHE A 297 -0.11 3.57 -0.45
N ASN A 298 -0.51 4.09 0.71
CA ASN A 298 0.10 3.81 2.00
C ASN A 298 -0.99 3.60 3.06
N VAL A 299 -1.22 2.33 3.40
CA VAL A 299 -2.23 1.92 4.38
C VAL A 299 -1.57 0.98 5.40
N PRO A 300 -0.94 1.51 6.46
CA PRO A 300 -0.41 0.68 7.53
C PRO A 300 -1.44 -0.34 8.01
N TYR A 301 -1.03 -1.60 8.09
CA TYR A 301 -1.90 -2.72 8.45
C TYR A 301 -1.56 -3.21 9.86
N THR A 302 -2.55 -3.26 10.73
CA THR A 302 -2.42 -3.77 12.09
C THR A 302 -3.27 -5.02 12.26
N LEU A 303 -2.70 -6.10 12.78
CA LEU A 303 -3.36 -7.37 13.01
C LEU A 303 -3.41 -7.69 14.51
N LEU A 304 -4.61 -7.89 15.03
CA LEU A 304 -4.82 -8.40 16.39
C LEU A 304 -5.26 -9.86 16.33
N MET A 305 -4.45 -10.74 16.94
CA MET A 305 -4.66 -12.18 16.96
C MET A 305 -5.24 -12.64 18.30
N PRO A 306 -5.99 -13.76 18.38
CA PRO A 306 -6.46 -14.31 19.64
C PRO A 306 -5.32 -14.88 20.50
N GLY A 307 -5.20 -14.40 21.74
CA GLY A 307 -4.17 -14.85 22.68
C GLY A 307 -2.84 -14.14 22.51
N THR A 308 -1.72 -14.87 22.59
CA THR A 308 -0.37 -14.30 22.51
C THR A 308 0.26 -14.63 21.16
N VAL A 309 0.76 -13.65 20.47
CA VAL A 309 1.51 -13.83 19.21
C VAL A 309 2.84 -14.52 19.52
N ILE A 310 3.13 -15.57 18.78
CA ILE A 310 4.39 -16.34 18.88
C ILE A 310 5.26 -16.22 17.63
N ASP A 311 4.66 -15.81 16.52
CA ASP A 311 5.34 -15.52 15.26
C ASP A 311 4.57 -14.39 14.55
N SER A 312 5.28 -13.34 14.22
CA SER A 312 4.74 -12.16 13.51
C SER A 312 5.05 -12.16 12.01
N GLY A 313 5.69 -13.20 11.49
CA GLY A 313 6.14 -13.25 10.10
C GLY A 313 7.04 -12.04 9.75
N THR A 314 6.66 -11.29 8.72
CA THR A 314 7.37 -10.06 8.31
C THR A 314 6.94 -8.81 9.09
N GLY A 315 5.96 -8.94 9.98
CA GLY A 315 5.44 -7.84 10.78
C GLY A 315 6.23 -7.59 12.05
N THR A 316 5.97 -6.45 12.69
CA THR A 316 6.57 -6.05 13.96
C THR A 316 5.55 -6.17 15.08
N LEU A 317 5.83 -7.00 16.09
CA LEU A 317 4.99 -7.10 17.28
C LEU A 317 5.06 -5.82 18.09
N GLN A 318 3.90 -5.22 18.37
CA GLN A 318 3.77 -3.99 19.16
C GLN A 318 3.55 -4.29 20.65
N ALA A 319 3.77 -3.28 21.49
CA ALA A 319 3.60 -3.40 22.94
C ALA A 319 2.16 -3.73 23.37
N ASP A 320 1.17 -3.38 22.57
CA ASP A 320 -0.26 -3.69 22.79
C ASP A 320 -0.68 -5.10 22.34
N GLY A 321 0.28 -5.89 21.83
CA GLY A 321 0.05 -7.26 21.37
C GLY A 321 -0.45 -7.35 19.91
N THR A 322 -0.57 -6.23 19.22
CA THR A 322 -0.87 -6.22 17.77
C THR A 322 0.39 -6.43 16.94
N VAL A 323 0.23 -6.90 15.71
CA VAL A 323 1.31 -7.00 14.73
C VAL A 323 1.13 -5.93 13.68
N PHE A 324 2.15 -5.12 13.48
CA PHE A 324 2.18 -4.04 12.51
C PHE A 324 2.90 -4.46 11.24
N TYR A 325 2.30 -4.14 10.08
CA TYR A 325 2.89 -4.34 8.76
C TYR A 325 2.87 -3.01 8.00
N PRO A 326 4.02 -2.53 7.49
CA PRO A 326 4.07 -1.37 6.61
C PRO A 326 3.52 -1.77 5.24
N PHE A 327 2.19 -1.64 5.04
CA PHE A 327 1.54 -2.00 3.79
C PHE A 327 1.49 -0.78 2.86
N THR A 328 2.33 -0.79 1.83
CA THR A 328 2.41 0.20 0.77
C THR A 328 2.14 -0.44 -0.59
N GLY A 329 1.69 0.36 -1.57
CA GLY A 329 1.35 -0.16 -2.89
C GLY A 329 2.56 -0.73 -3.64
N GLU A 330 3.72 -0.12 -3.49
CA GLU A 330 4.96 -0.59 -4.11
C GLU A 330 5.32 -2.03 -3.74
N ARG A 331 4.89 -2.52 -2.55
CA ARG A 331 5.08 -3.92 -2.14
C ARG A 331 4.33 -4.92 -3.02
N LEU A 332 3.33 -4.43 -3.77
CA LEU A 332 2.53 -5.22 -4.70
C LEU A 332 3.10 -5.23 -6.12
N ILE A 333 4.20 -4.52 -6.40
CA ILE A 333 4.80 -4.46 -7.74
C ILE A 333 5.54 -5.75 -8.09
N PRO A 334 6.46 -6.28 -7.23
CA PRO A 334 7.29 -7.41 -7.64
C PRO A 334 6.55 -8.74 -7.62
N GLN A 335 5.62 -8.92 -6.70
CA GLN A 335 4.93 -10.19 -6.44
C GLN A 335 3.79 -10.01 -5.47
N ASP A 336 3.03 -11.07 -5.25
CA ASP A 336 2.00 -11.13 -4.20
C ASP A 336 2.63 -10.80 -2.83
N TYR A 337 1.94 -9.95 -2.06
CA TYR A 337 2.39 -9.57 -0.71
C TYR A 337 1.59 -10.31 0.34
N THR A 338 2.28 -11.07 1.20
CA THR A 338 1.66 -11.91 2.23
C THR A 338 1.91 -11.36 3.63
N ILE A 339 0.83 -11.17 4.35
CA ILE A 339 0.79 -10.87 5.79
C ILE A 339 0.49 -12.18 6.50
N THR A 340 1.29 -12.56 7.50
CA THR A 340 1.07 -13.78 8.29
C THR A 340 1.48 -13.59 9.74
N ALA A 341 0.67 -14.13 10.66
CA ALA A 341 1.02 -14.21 12.07
C ALA A 341 0.46 -15.50 12.69
N THR A 342 1.17 -16.02 13.69
CA THR A 342 0.75 -17.16 14.49
C THR A 342 0.64 -16.79 15.96
N SER A 343 -0.46 -17.19 16.59
CA SER A 343 -0.73 -16.95 18.01
C SER A 343 -1.19 -18.20 18.74
N ARG A 344 -1.10 -18.17 20.06
CA ARG A 344 -1.59 -19.23 20.95
C ARG A 344 -2.54 -18.67 22.00
N LYS A 345 -3.70 -19.27 22.11
CA LYS A 345 -4.70 -18.99 23.15
C LYS A 345 -4.81 -20.15 24.10
N THR A 346 -4.61 -19.91 25.39
CA THR A 346 -4.68 -20.93 26.43
C THR A 346 -6.10 -21.47 26.57
N ASN A 347 -6.23 -22.79 26.63
CA ASN A 347 -7.50 -23.51 26.88
C ASN A 347 -7.71 -23.66 28.38
N LEU A 348 -8.19 -22.63 29.08
CA LEU A 348 -8.36 -22.63 30.54
C LEU A 348 -9.19 -23.83 31.03
N TRP A 349 -10.23 -24.23 30.31
CA TRP A 349 -11.04 -25.39 30.65
C TRP A 349 -10.24 -26.69 30.71
N ALA A 350 -9.28 -26.87 29.78
CA ALA A 350 -8.44 -28.05 29.72
C ALA A 350 -7.46 -28.07 30.89
N CYS A 351 -6.96 -26.92 31.30
CA CYS A 351 -6.13 -26.78 32.52
C CYS A 351 -6.93 -27.18 33.76
N ILE A 352 -8.20 -26.70 33.86
CA ILE A 352 -9.09 -27.01 34.97
C ILE A 352 -9.39 -28.53 35.01
N VAL A 353 -9.79 -29.11 33.87
CA VAL A 353 -10.07 -30.55 33.77
C VAL A 353 -8.81 -31.39 34.13
N SER A 354 -7.64 -30.99 33.61
CA SER A 354 -6.39 -31.68 33.96
C SER A 354 -6.07 -31.62 35.46
N ALA A 355 -6.26 -30.43 36.04
CA ALA A 355 -6.08 -30.28 37.50
C ALA A 355 -7.06 -31.15 38.30
N LEU A 356 -8.32 -31.22 37.92
CA LEU A 356 -9.31 -32.09 38.55
C LEU A 356 -8.95 -33.56 38.44
N ILE A 357 -8.49 -34.03 37.28
CA ILE A 357 -8.03 -35.41 37.08
C ILE A 357 -6.86 -35.74 38.02
N VAL A 358 -5.88 -34.84 38.11
CA VAL A 358 -4.73 -35.01 39.00
C VAL A 358 -5.16 -35.06 40.46
N LEU A 359 -6.05 -34.16 40.89
CA LEU A 359 -6.61 -34.15 42.25
C LEU A 359 -7.37 -35.44 42.57
N LEU A 360 -8.18 -35.97 41.66
CA LEU A 360 -8.89 -37.23 41.82
C LEU A 360 -7.93 -38.41 41.90
N ALA A 361 -6.87 -38.41 41.08
CA ALA A 361 -5.85 -39.45 41.13
C ALA A 361 -5.13 -39.45 42.46
N ILE A 362 -4.70 -38.29 42.98
CA ILE A 362 -4.07 -38.13 44.28
C ILE A 362 -5.03 -38.55 45.39
N GLY A 363 -6.26 -38.07 45.36
CA GLY A 363 -7.29 -38.47 46.36
C GLY A 363 -7.56 -39.95 46.38
N SER A 364 -7.66 -40.58 45.23
CA SER A 364 -7.83 -42.01 45.09
C SER A 364 -6.62 -42.83 45.65
N PHE A 365 -5.42 -42.31 45.37
CA PHE A 365 -4.19 -42.94 45.89
C PHE A 365 -4.12 -42.85 47.43
N LEU A 366 -4.40 -41.68 48.01
CA LEU A 366 -4.42 -41.47 49.47
C LEU A 366 -5.53 -42.30 50.13
N TYR A 367 -6.69 -42.37 49.53
CA TYR A 367 -7.79 -43.21 50.02
C TYR A 367 -7.44 -44.70 50.05
N ARG A 368 -6.80 -45.21 49.00
CA ARG A 368 -6.35 -46.61 48.94
C ARG A 368 -5.25 -46.91 49.94
N ARG A 369 -4.34 -45.97 50.18
CA ARG A 369 -3.30 -46.11 51.18
C ARG A 369 -3.87 -46.18 52.58
N ARG A 370 -4.77 -45.28 52.93
CA ARG A 370 -5.46 -45.25 54.22
C ARG A 370 -6.31 -46.52 54.53
N LYS A 371 -6.74 -47.26 53.51
CA LYS A 371 -7.49 -48.49 53.64
C LYS A 371 -6.61 -49.73 53.77
N ARG A 372 -5.29 -49.60 53.55
CA ARG A 372 -4.32 -50.67 53.72
C ARG A 372 -3.60 -50.65 55.07
N ASP A 373 -3.56 -49.48 55.69
CA ASP A 373 -3.15 -49.30 57.09
C ASP A 373 -4.35 -49.53 58.02
#